data_89ae7b1e6a37356f05efdf20df247e07
#
_entry.id   89ae7b1e6a37356f05efdf20df247e07
#
_cell.length_a   1.000
_cell.length_b   1.000
_cell.length_c   1.000
_cell.angle_alpha   90.00
_cell.angle_beta   90.00
_cell.angle_gamma   90.00
#
_symmetry.space_group_name_H-M   'P 1'
#
loop_
_entity.id
_entity.type
_entity.pdbx_description
1 polymer ?
#
loop_
_entity_poly.entity_id
_entity_poly.type
_entity_poly.pdbx_seq_one_letter_code
_entity_poly.pdbx_strand_id
1 'polypeptide(L)'
;MVDLILEKPTVCRYCGNPVVFTSNAEIYGKEYGNGKCFLCRKCRAYVGVHTETLTPLGTLANDELRKWRHKAHNEFDKLWKGKTRKMTRYNAYGWLSKQMNLTRDETHIALFEIEQCKQVIDICQKQTEMAK
;
A
#
# COMPACT_ATOMS: atom_id res chain seq x y z
N MET A 1 -4.12 -18.46 -4.70
CA MET A 1 -3.22 -17.49 -4.04
C MET A 1 -3.69 -17.28 -2.60
N VAL A 2 -2.78 -17.43 -1.66
CA VAL A 2 -3.10 -17.26 -0.24
C VAL A 2 -3.02 -15.79 0.10
N ASP A 3 -4.04 -15.26 0.77
CA ASP A 3 -4.02 -13.88 1.24
C ASP A 3 -2.94 -13.72 2.30
N LEU A 4 -2.12 -12.68 2.14
CA LEU A 4 -1.08 -12.37 3.10
C LEU A 4 -1.72 -11.80 4.36
N ILE A 5 -1.54 -12.51 5.50
CA ILE A 5 -2.03 -12.04 6.79
C ILE A 5 -0.88 -11.38 7.52
N LEU A 6 -1.02 -10.08 7.77
CA LEU A 6 -0.02 -9.29 8.45
C LEU A 6 -0.30 -9.25 9.95
N GLU A 7 0.76 -9.19 10.73
CA GLU A 7 0.64 -9.02 12.18
C GLU A 7 0.06 -7.64 12.49
N LYS A 8 -0.78 -7.59 13.53
CA LYS A 8 -1.35 -6.33 14.02
C LYS A 8 -0.24 -5.51 14.67
N PRO A 9 -0.05 -4.25 14.24
CA PRO A 9 0.97 -3.42 14.86
C PRO A 9 0.59 -3.04 16.27
N THR A 10 1.53 -3.16 17.21
CA THR A 10 1.32 -2.83 18.63
C THR A 10 2.18 -1.65 19.05
N VAL A 11 3.30 -1.44 18.38
CA VAL A 11 4.27 -0.38 18.68
C VAL A 11 4.58 0.35 17.39
N CYS A 12 4.59 1.68 17.44
CA CYS A 12 4.88 2.50 16.28
C CYS A 12 6.34 2.34 15.84
N ARG A 13 6.54 1.99 14.58
CA ARG A 13 7.89 1.83 14.00
C ARG A 13 8.68 3.14 13.90
N TYR A 14 7.99 4.28 14.00
CA TYR A 14 8.61 5.59 13.84
C TYR A 14 8.97 6.24 15.18
N CYS A 15 8.12 6.11 16.19
CA CYS A 15 8.32 6.81 17.47
C CYS A 15 8.30 5.90 18.70
N GLY A 16 8.00 4.61 18.54
CA GLY A 16 7.99 3.66 19.65
C GLY A 16 6.79 3.74 20.58
N ASN A 17 5.82 4.60 20.30
CA ASN A 17 4.62 4.71 21.13
C ASN A 17 3.60 3.63 20.77
N PRO A 18 2.62 3.35 21.66
CA PRO A 18 1.62 2.33 21.38
C PRO A 18 0.78 2.66 20.14
N VAL A 19 0.45 1.62 19.39
CA VAL A 19 -0.49 1.68 18.27
C VAL A 19 -1.83 1.14 18.75
N VAL A 20 -2.91 1.86 18.51
CA VAL A 20 -4.25 1.47 18.94
C VAL A 20 -5.13 1.11 17.74
N PHE A 21 -6.05 0.17 17.95
CA PHE A 21 -7.10 -0.16 17.00
C PHE A 21 -8.29 0.74 17.33
N THR A 22 -8.66 1.61 16.41
CA THR A 22 -9.64 2.64 16.70
C THR A 22 -10.41 3.06 15.44
N SER A 23 -11.35 3.99 15.62
CA SER A 23 -12.11 4.56 14.52
C SER A 23 -11.20 5.43 13.64
N ASN A 24 -11.34 5.30 12.31
CA ASN A 24 -10.60 6.17 11.40
C ASN A 24 -11.17 7.59 11.35
N ALA A 25 -12.26 7.86 12.06
CA ALA A 25 -12.73 9.22 12.28
C ALA A 25 -11.68 10.08 13.00
N GLU A 26 -10.81 9.46 13.78
CA GLU A 26 -9.69 10.18 14.43
C GLU A 26 -8.74 10.79 13.40
N ILE A 27 -8.69 10.21 12.20
CA ILE A 27 -7.85 10.70 11.11
C ILE A 27 -8.61 11.68 10.22
N TYR A 28 -9.81 11.33 9.82
CA TYR A 28 -10.56 12.02 8.76
C TYR A 28 -11.68 12.93 9.27
N GLY A 29 -11.98 12.90 10.56
CA GLY A 29 -13.10 13.64 11.13
C GLY A 29 -14.44 12.92 11.05
N LYS A 30 -14.55 11.89 10.23
CA LYS A 30 -15.70 10.98 10.15
C LYS A 30 -15.23 9.62 9.64
N GLU A 31 -16.02 8.57 9.87
CA GLU A 31 -15.65 7.23 9.44
C GLU A 31 -15.83 7.04 7.93
N TYR A 32 -14.85 6.39 7.32
CA TYR A 32 -14.89 5.97 5.92
C TYR A 32 -14.68 4.45 5.83
N GLY A 33 -15.23 3.83 4.80
CA GLY A 33 -15.13 2.40 4.60
C GLY A 33 -15.68 1.63 5.79
N ASN A 34 -14.91 0.69 6.35
CA ASN A 34 -15.33 -0.05 7.54
C ASN A 34 -15.13 0.72 8.85
N GLY A 35 -14.61 1.94 8.78
CA GLY A 35 -14.47 2.83 9.92
C GLY A 35 -13.34 2.51 10.87
N LYS A 36 -12.48 1.54 10.58
CA LYS A 36 -11.44 1.08 11.51
C LYS A 36 -10.04 1.26 10.97
N CYS A 37 -9.08 1.43 11.89
CA CYS A 37 -7.66 1.53 11.53
C CYS A 37 -6.79 1.20 12.74
N PHE A 38 -5.50 0.96 12.47
CA PHE A 38 -4.45 0.97 13.49
C PHE A 38 -3.77 2.33 13.43
N LEU A 39 -3.66 3.00 14.57
CA LEU A 39 -3.19 4.39 14.63
C LEU A 39 -2.21 4.60 15.78
N CYS A 40 -1.08 5.23 15.49
CA CYS A 40 -0.24 5.84 16.51
C CYS A 40 -0.74 7.27 16.73
N ARG A 41 -1.37 7.53 17.87
CA ARG A 41 -1.94 8.86 18.14
C ARG A 41 -0.90 9.96 18.27
N LYS A 42 0.34 9.58 18.60
CA LYS A 42 1.40 10.57 18.79
C LYS A 42 1.96 11.09 17.47
N CYS A 43 2.43 10.20 16.59
CA CYS A 43 3.03 10.63 15.33
C CYS A 43 2.07 10.56 14.15
N ARG A 44 0.87 10.04 14.35
CA ARG A 44 -0.20 9.96 13.35
C ARG A 44 0.06 8.98 12.21
N ALA A 45 1.03 8.07 12.38
CA ALA A 45 1.18 6.94 11.46
C ALA A 45 -0.03 6.01 11.59
N TYR A 46 -0.54 5.50 10.46
CA TYR A 46 -1.71 4.62 10.50
C TYR A 46 -1.74 3.66 9.32
N VAL A 47 -2.62 2.66 9.43
CA VAL A 47 -2.93 1.73 8.35
C VAL A 47 -4.38 1.26 8.50
N GLY A 48 -5.11 1.16 7.38
CA GLY A 48 -6.47 0.63 7.37
C GLY A 48 -6.49 -0.88 7.54
N VAL A 49 -7.69 -1.44 7.61
CA VAL A 49 -7.88 -2.88 7.86
C VAL A 49 -8.80 -3.50 6.83
N HIS A 50 -8.68 -4.81 6.65
CA HIS A 50 -9.61 -5.61 5.85
C HIS A 50 -10.97 -5.66 6.55
N THR A 51 -12.05 -5.57 5.78
CA THR A 51 -13.41 -5.50 6.32
C THR A 51 -13.79 -6.73 7.12
N GLU A 52 -13.46 -7.92 6.62
CA GLU A 52 -13.89 -9.17 7.23
C GLU A 52 -13.02 -9.61 8.40
N THR A 53 -11.71 -9.53 8.24
CA THR A 53 -10.75 -10.05 9.22
C THR A 53 -10.25 -9.01 10.20
N LEU A 54 -10.40 -7.72 9.88
CA LEU A 54 -9.87 -6.60 10.65
C LEU A 54 -8.34 -6.67 10.82
N THR A 55 -7.68 -7.37 9.88
CA THR A 55 -6.21 -7.40 9.82
C THR A 55 -5.69 -6.24 9.00
N PRO A 56 -4.44 -5.79 9.23
CA PRO A 56 -3.92 -4.63 8.50
C PRO A 56 -3.87 -4.85 7.00
N LEU A 57 -4.19 -3.80 6.23
CA LEU A 57 -4.08 -3.81 4.77
C LEU A 57 -2.62 -3.76 4.31
N GLY A 58 -1.73 -3.26 5.15
CA GLY A 58 -0.31 -3.14 4.86
C GLY A 58 0.45 -2.83 6.13
N THR A 59 1.67 -2.35 5.99
CA THR A 59 2.46 -1.92 7.14
C THR A 59 2.10 -0.50 7.55
N LEU A 60 2.26 -0.20 8.85
CA LEU A 60 2.00 1.13 9.39
C LEU A 60 2.82 2.17 8.63
N ALA A 61 2.19 3.27 8.23
CA ALA A 61 2.83 4.27 7.39
C ALA A 61 2.60 5.68 7.94
N ASN A 62 3.68 6.48 7.94
CA ASN A 62 3.58 7.90 8.20
C ASN A 62 3.15 8.64 6.93
N ASP A 63 2.97 9.97 7.00
CA ASP A 63 2.52 10.77 5.86
C ASP A 63 3.42 10.63 4.65
N GLU A 64 4.73 10.65 4.84
CA GLU A 64 5.67 10.56 3.73
C GLU A 64 5.54 9.23 3.00
N LEU A 65 5.53 8.11 3.74
CA LEU A 65 5.41 6.79 3.12
C LEU A 65 4.06 6.64 2.40
N ARG A 66 2.97 7.14 2.99
CA ARG A 66 1.65 7.09 2.33
C ARG A 66 1.64 7.86 1.01
N LYS A 67 2.28 9.03 0.97
CA LYS A 67 2.39 9.81 -0.27
C LYS A 67 3.13 9.03 -1.35
N TRP A 68 4.23 8.37 -0.99
CA TRP A 68 4.99 7.57 -1.96
C TRP A 68 4.20 6.35 -2.41
N ARG A 69 3.51 5.66 -1.50
CA ARG A 69 2.65 4.53 -1.87
C ARG A 69 1.52 4.97 -2.82
N HIS A 70 0.95 6.14 -2.56
CA HIS A 70 -0.10 6.69 -3.43
C HIS A 70 0.43 6.97 -4.83
N LYS A 71 1.59 7.59 -4.94
CA LYS A 71 2.24 7.85 -6.23
C LYS A 71 2.56 6.55 -6.97
N ALA A 72 3.08 5.56 -6.25
CA ALA A 72 3.39 4.26 -6.84
C ALA A 72 2.13 3.57 -7.36
N HIS A 73 1.05 3.58 -6.60
CA HIS A 73 -0.22 3.03 -7.05
C HIS A 73 -0.72 3.73 -8.31
N ASN A 74 -0.66 5.05 -8.35
CA ASN A 74 -1.14 5.81 -9.51
C ASN A 74 -0.38 5.43 -10.78
N GLU A 75 0.94 5.30 -10.70
CA GLU A 75 1.75 4.92 -11.86
C GLU A 75 1.51 3.47 -12.26
N PHE A 76 1.45 2.56 -11.28
CA PHE A 76 1.21 1.15 -11.52
C PHE A 76 -0.18 0.91 -12.13
N ASP A 77 -1.19 1.59 -11.62
CA ASP A 77 -2.58 1.38 -12.05
C ASP A 77 -2.78 1.77 -13.52
N LYS A 78 -1.98 2.67 -14.07
CA LYS A 78 -2.05 3.03 -15.49
C LYS A 78 -1.84 1.83 -16.41
N LEU A 79 -1.16 0.79 -15.95
CA LEU A 79 -0.87 -0.41 -16.75
C LEU A 79 -2.07 -1.32 -16.90
N TRP A 80 -2.99 -1.33 -15.94
CA TRP A 80 -4.08 -2.31 -15.91
C TRP A 80 -5.49 -1.70 -15.77
N LYS A 81 -5.60 -0.41 -15.52
CA LYS A 81 -6.88 0.30 -15.45
C LYS A 81 -7.17 1.05 -16.73
N GLY A 82 -8.44 1.25 -17.01
CA GLY A 82 -8.92 2.08 -18.10
C GLY A 82 -9.03 1.36 -19.42
N LYS A 83 -9.50 2.09 -20.44
CA LYS A 83 -9.76 1.55 -21.76
C LYS A 83 -8.49 1.21 -22.55
N THR A 84 -7.40 1.90 -22.24
CA THR A 84 -6.14 1.71 -22.94
C THR A 84 -5.15 0.84 -22.17
N ARG A 85 -5.64 0.08 -21.23
CA ARG A 85 -4.78 -0.79 -20.41
C ARG A 85 -4.00 -1.76 -21.28
N LYS A 86 -2.74 -2.00 -20.88
CA LYS A 86 -1.84 -2.91 -21.60
C LYS A 86 -1.90 -4.33 -21.07
N MET A 87 -2.39 -4.53 -19.86
CA MET A 87 -2.44 -5.84 -19.22
C MET A 87 -3.54 -5.89 -18.17
N THR A 88 -3.89 -7.11 -17.75
CA THR A 88 -4.83 -7.29 -16.64
C THR A 88 -4.14 -6.97 -15.33
N ARG A 89 -4.92 -6.73 -14.28
CA ARG A 89 -4.37 -6.50 -12.94
C ARG A 89 -3.47 -7.67 -12.50
N TYR A 90 -3.94 -8.90 -12.72
CA TYR A 90 -3.16 -10.10 -12.37
C TYR A 90 -1.82 -10.14 -13.10
N ASN A 91 -1.83 -9.89 -14.40
CA ASN A 91 -0.60 -9.89 -15.20
C ASN A 91 0.32 -8.73 -14.82
N ALA A 92 -0.24 -7.59 -14.46
CA ALA A 92 0.55 -6.42 -14.04
C ALA A 92 1.34 -6.72 -12.76
N TYR A 93 0.70 -7.36 -11.78
CA TYR A 93 1.40 -7.76 -10.55
C TYR A 93 2.49 -8.80 -10.82
N GLY A 94 2.23 -9.78 -11.70
CA GLY A 94 3.24 -10.76 -12.09
C GLY A 94 4.42 -10.11 -12.80
N TRP A 95 4.14 -9.18 -13.70
CA TRP A 95 5.18 -8.42 -14.39
C TRP A 95 6.01 -7.59 -13.39
N LEU A 96 5.34 -6.86 -12.48
CA LEU A 96 6.03 -6.04 -11.48
C LEU A 96 6.91 -6.87 -10.56
N SER A 97 6.43 -8.06 -10.14
CA SER A 97 7.20 -8.94 -9.27
C SER A 97 8.53 -9.33 -9.93
N LYS A 98 8.51 -9.62 -11.22
CA LYS A 98 9.72 -9.96 -11.98
C LYS A 98 10.66 -8.76 -12.10
N GLN A 99 10.11 -7.57 -12.36
CA GLN A 99 10.92 -6.35 -12.47
C GLN A 99 11.64 -6.01 -11.17
N MET A 100 11.01 -6.32 -10.03
CA MET A 100 11.57 -6.00 -8.72
C MET A 100 12.30 -7.18 -8.08
N ASN A 101 12.34 -8.32 -8.75
CA ASN A 101 12.95 -9.55 -8.24
C ASN A 101 12.33 -9.97 -6.90
N LEU A 102 11.01 -9.93 -6.85
CA LEU A 102 10.22 -10.31 -5.69
C LEU A 102 9.27 -11.46 -6.06
N THR A 103 8.79 -12.18 -5.05
CA THR A 103 7.69 -13.11 -5.26
C THR A 103 6.39 -12.33 -5.45
N ARG A 104 5.37 -13.00 -5.97
CA ARG A 104 4.06 -12.37 -6.14
C ARG A 104 3.47 -11.95 -4.78
N ASP A 105 3.66 -12.76 -3.74
CA ASP A 105 3.17 -12.44 -2.39
C ASP A 105 3.87 -11.25 -1.77
N GLU A 106 5.13 -11.01 -2.13
CA GLU A 106 5.91 -9.85 -1.68
C GLU A 106 5.58 -8.58 -2.45
N THR A 107 4.86 -8.70 -3.58
CA THR A 107 4.62 -7.58 -4.50
C THR A 107 3.29 -6.91 -4.18
N HIS A 108 3.25 -6.19 -3.07
CA HIS A 108 2.11 -5.38 -2.64
C HIS A 108 2.60 -4.00 -2.26
N ILE A 109 2.10 -2.97 -2.94
CA ILE A 109 2.55 -1.60 -2.68
C ILE A 109 2.29 -1.19 -1.23
N ALA A 110 1.24 -1.74 -0.61
CA ALA A 110 0.93 -1.50 0.80
C ALA A 110 2.00 -2.02 1.77
N LEU A 111 2.93 -2.85 1.28
CA LEU A 111 4.06 -3.37 2.07
C LEU A 111 5.37 -2.65 1.75
N PHE A 112 5.38 -1.80 0.72
CA PHE A 112 6.61 -1.20 0.22
C PHE A 112 7.04 -0.02 1.06
N GLU A 113 8.37 0.09 1.24
CA GLU A 113 9.01 1.26 1.81
C GLU A 113 9.25 2.30 0.72
N ILE A 114 9.71 3.50 1.10
CA ILE A 114 9.85 4.62 0.17
C ILE A 114 10.71 4.25 -1.03
N GLU A 115 11.85 3.58 -0.82
CA GLU A 115 12.75 3.22 -1.93
C GLU A 115 12.09 2.26 -2.92
N GLN A 116 11.30 1.31 -2.41
CA GLN A 116 10.55 0.39 -3.28
C GLN A 116 9.47 1.13 -4.07
N CYS A 117 8.80 2.10 -3.45
CA CYS A 117 7.82 2.93 -4.15
C CYS A 117 8.47 3.72 -5.28
N LYS A 118 9.65 4.27 -5.05
CA LYS A 118 10.42 4.97 -6.08
C LYS A 118 10.77 4.04 -7.24
N GLN A 119 11.16 2.80 -6.93
CA GLN A 119 11.43 1.78 -7.95
C GLN A 119 10.19 1.49 -8.80
N VAL A 120 9.03 1.33 -8.17
CA VAL A 120 7.76 1.09 -8.89
C VAL A 120 7.49 2.24 -9.87
N ILE A 121 7.62 3.47 -9.40
CA ILE A 121 7.38 4.66 -10.22
C ILE A 121 8.30 4.66 -11.44
N ASP A 122 9.59 4.46 -11.23
CA ASP A 122 10.58 4.45 -12.31
C ASP A 122 10.31 3.33 -13.32
N ILE A 123 10.08 2.11 -12.83
CA ILE A 123 9.79 0.94 -13.67
C ILE A 123 8.54 1.17 -14.51
N CYS A 124 7.47 1.68 -13.89
CA CYS A 124 6.20 1.88 -14.58
C CYS A 124 6.27 3.03 -15.59
N GLN A 125 6.99 4.10 -15.27
CA GLN A 125 7.16 5.21 -16.20
C GLN A 125 7.96 4.79 -17.44
N LYS A 126 9.01 4.00 -17.26
CA LYS A 126 9.79 3.46 -18.37
C LYS A 126 8.94 2.56 -19.27
N GLN A 127 8.10 1.72 -18.67
CA GLN A 127 7.22 0.84 -19.42
C GLN A 127 6.19 1.64 -20.23
N THR A 128 5.64 2.69 -19.65
CA THR A 128 4.69 3.58 -20.33
C THR A 128 5.36 4.28 -21.52
N GLU A 129 6.59 4.76 -21.34
CA GLU A 129 7.35 5.40 -22.43
C GLU A 129 7.64 4.44 -23.58
N MET A 130 8.03 3.21 -23.26
CA MET A 130 8.33 2.18 -24.26
C MET A 130 7.10 1.74 -25.05
N ALA A 131 5.91 1.90 -24.48
CA ALA A 131 4.66 1.49 -25.11
C ALA A 131 4.04 2.53 -26.04
N LYS A 132 4.64 3.71 -26.15
CA LYS A 132 4.16 4.77 -27.03
C LYS A 132 4.50 4.51 -28.49
#